data_250828e82c8ee2da0784262e36949f22
#
_entry.id   250828e82c8ee2da0784262e36949f22
#
_cell.length_a   1.000
_cell.length_b   1.000
_cell.length_c   1.000
_cell.angle_alpha   90.00
_cell.angle_beta   90.00
_cell.angle_gamma   90.00
#
_symmetry.space_group_name_H-M   'P 1'
#
loop_
_entity.id
_entity.type
_entity.pdbx_description
1 polymer ?
#
loop_
_entity_poly.entity_id
_entity_poly.type
_entity_poly.pdbx_seq_one_letter_code
_entity_poly.pdbx_strand_id
1 'polypeptide(L)'
;INEETEIENIHCFGGESKNDLLMKIKASVSNRTLTKMDMPETVSLGAAILGGIGAGIFANFHEALKGLSFNTFEIAPQKEWVEPYQKIYNEVYSDAWKQIRPLQEKLLGVSITNGNFT
;
A
#
# COMPACT_ATOMS: atom_id res chain seq x y z
N ILE A 1 -12.91 1.39 4.08
CA ILE A 1 -12.73 2.61 3.28
C ILE A 1 -14.15 3.04 2.94
N ASN A 2 -14.50 4.25 3.31
CA ASN A 2 -15.84 4.79 3.05
C ASN A 2 -16.02 4.87 1.53
N GLU A 3 -17.13 4.37 1.01
CA GLU A 3 -17.45 4.35 -0.43
C GLU A 3 -17.51 5.75 -1.07
N GLU A 4 -17.48 6.80 -0.24
CA GLU A 4 -17.58 8.19 -0.66
C GLU A 4 -16.21 8.88 -0.85
N THR A 5 -15.08 8.20 -0.57
CA THR A 5 -13.77 8.83 -0.73
C THR A 5 -13.20 8.53 -2.12
N GLU A 6 -13.18 9.50 -2.99
CA GLU A 6 -12.51 9.39 -4.28
C GLU A 6 -10.98 9.43 -4.08
N ILE A 7 -10.30 8.35 -4.47
CA ILE A 7 -8.84 8.28 -4.44
C ILE A 7 -8.32 8.80 -5.78
N GLU A 8 -7.75 9.99 -5.80
CA GLU A 8 -7.24 10.61 -7.03
C GLU A 8 -5.87 10.04 -7.42
N ASN A 9 -4.97 9.89 -6.45
CA ASN A 9 -3.57 9.51 -6.69
C ASN A 9 -3.14 8.33 -5.83
N ILE A 10 -2.44 7.38 -6.42
CA ILE A 10 -1.85 6.24 -5.72
C ILE A 10 -0.34 6.31 -5.87
N HIS A 11 0.35 6.60 -4.78
CA HIS A 11 1.81 6.63 -4.73
C HIS A 11 2.36 5.28 -4.26
N CYS A 12 3.33 4.74 -5.01
CA CYS A 12 4.00 3.48 -4.70
C CYS A 12 5.48 3.73 -4.43
N PHE A 13 5.96 3.22 -3.31
CA PHE A 13 7.36 3.34 -2.88
C PHE A 13 7.80 2.09 -2.12
N GLY A 14 9.09 2.03 -1.77
CA GLY A 14 9.68 0.90 -1.06
C GLY A 14 10.14 -0.22 -2.00
N GLY A 15 10.54 -1.36 -1.42
CA GLY A 15 11.19 -2.45 -2.14
C GLY A 15 10.36 -3.05 -3.27
N GLU A 16 9.06 -3.16 -3.09
CA GLU A 16 8.16 -3.72 -4.10
C GLU A 16 8.05 -2.84 -5.36
N SER A 17 8.24 -1.53 -5.24
CA SER A 17 8.18 -0.62 -6.39
C SER A 17 9.29 -0.86 -7.42
N LYS A 18 10.33 -1.63 -7.06
CA LYS A 18 11.40 -2.05 -7.99
C LYS A 18 10.94 -3.11 -8.99
N ASN A 19 9.84 -3.81 -8.71
CA ASN A 19 9.29 -4.84 -9.58
C ASN A 19 8.28 -4.22 -10.55
N ASP A 20 8.72 -3.91 -11.76
CA ASP A 20 7.88 -3.27 -12.78
C ASP A 20 6.67 -4.11 -13.20
N LEU A 21 6.80 -5.45 -13.22
CA LEU A 21 5.68 -6.34 -13.50
C LEU A 21 4.62 -6.24 -12.41
N LEU A 22 5.02 -6.27 -11.13
CA LEU A 22 4.11 -6.11 -10.02
C LEU A 22 3.40 -4.75 -10.04
N MET A 23 4.11 -3.68 -10.40
CA MET A 23 3.51 -2.35 -10.55
C MET A 23 2.45 -2.32 -11.66
N LYS A 24 2.73 -2.92 -12.84
CA LYS A 24 1.76 -3.05 -13.93
C LYS A 24 0.53 -3.86 -13.51
N ILE A 25 0.72 -4.95 -12.78
CA ILE A 25 -0.39 -5.75 -12.24
C ILE A 25 -1.24 -4.89 -11.29
N LYS A 26 -0.62 -4.20 -10.32
CA LYS A 26 -1.34 -3.34 -9.37
C LYS A 26 -2.13 -2.24 -10.09
N ALA A 27 -1.53 -1.57 -11.08
CA ALA A 27 -2.21 -0.57 -11.89
C ALA A 27 -3.42 -1.16 -12.64
N SER A 28 -3.27 -2.35 -13.22
CA SER A 28 -4.34 -3.01 -13.98
C SER A 28 -5.48 -3.52 -13.09
N VAL A 29 -5.16 -4.06 -11.93
CA VAL A 29 -6.15 -4.50 -10.93
C VAL A 29 -6.99 -3.34 -10.43
N SER A 30 -6.34 -2.21 -10.14
CA SER A 30 -7.03 -0.99 -9.67
C SER A 30 -7.67 -0.18 -10.79
N ASN A 31 -7.33 -0.49 -12.05
CA ASN A 31 -7.65 0.30 -13.24
C ASN A 31 -7.31 1.79 -13.06
N ARG A 32 -6.14 2.07 -12.45
CA ARG A 32 -5.66 3.41 -12.13
C ARG A 32 -4.18 3.54 -12.47
N THR A 33 -3.78 4.73 -12.89
CA THR A 33 -2.36 5.07 -13.01
C THR A 33 -1.75 5.17 -11.62
N LEU A 34 -0.62 4.49 -11.42
CA LEU A 34 0.17 4.55 -10.20
C LEU A 34 1.35 5.50 -10.39
N THR A 35 1.67 6.28 -9.38
CA THR A 35 2.90 7.08 -9.33
C THR A 35 3.95 6.33 -8.53
N LYS A 36 4.91 5.74 -9.22
CA LYS A 36 6.09 5.10 -8.61
C LYS A 36 7.09 6.16 -8.21
N MET A 37 7.53 6.14 -6.96
CA MET A 37 8.61 6.99 -6.46
C MET A 37 9.93 6.21 -6.44
N ASP A 38 10.99 6.81 -6.98
CA ASP A 38 12.34 6.22 -6.94
C ASP A 38 12.98 6.44 -5.55
N MET A 39 12.40 5.76 -4.56
CA MET A 39 12.81 5.81 -3.16
C MET A 39 12.64 4.44 -2.51
N PRO A 40 13.63 3.55 -2.63
CA PRO A 40 13.51 2.20 -2.09
C PRO A 40 13.55 2.16 -0.56
N GLU A 41 14.25 3.10 0.09
CA GLU A 41 14.51 3.10 1.52
C GLU A 41 13.61 4.09 2.30
N THR A 42 12.34 4.14 1.96
CA THR A 42 11.37 5.08 2.54
C THR A 42 11.24 4.95 4.05
N VAL A 43 11.30 3.71 4.58
CA VAL A 43 11.20 3.44 6.02
C VAL A 43 12.41 4.02 6.76
N SER A 44 13.61 3.82 6.22
CA SER A 44 14.86 4.36 6.80
C SER A 44 14.87 5.88 6.76
N LEU A 45 14.38 6.49 5.68
CA LEU A 45 14.22 7.94 5.59
C LEU A 45 13.26 8.46 6.66
N GLY A 46 12.11 7.81 6.82
CA GLY A 46 11.14 8.19 7.85
C GLY A 46 11.75 8.14 9.27
N ALA A 47 12.48 7.07 9.56
CA ALA A 47 13.19 6.93 10.84
C ALA A 47 14.26 8.02 11.04
N ALA A 48 15.02 8.35 10.00
CA ALA A 48 16.04 9.40 10.05
C ALA A 48 15.41 10.79 10.28
N ILE A 49 14.29 11.08 9.63
CA ILE A 49 13.54 12.33 9.83
C ILE A 49 13.04 12.43 11.27
N LEU A 50 12.44 11.37 11.82
CA LEU A 50 11.98 11.33 13.20
C LEU A 50 13.13 11.53 14.19
N GLY A 51 14.26 10.87 13.96
CA GLY A 51 15.48 11.07 14.76
C GLY A 51 16.00 12.51 14.69
N GLY A 52 16.00 13.09 13.50
CA GLY A 52 16.41 14.49 13.29
C GLY A 52 15.50 15.50 14.00
N ILE A 53 14.19 15.27 14.01
CA ILE A 53 13.24 16.10 14.75
C ILE A 53 13.48 15.93 16.26
N GLY A 54 13.65 14.69 16.75
CA GLY A 54 13.92 14.40 18.14
C GLY A 54 15.25 15.02 18.65
N ALA A 55 16.26 15.10 17.77
CA ALA A 55 17.54 15.73 18.08
C ALA A 55 17.54 17.28 17.89
N GLY A 56 16.43 17.87 17.46
CA GLY A 56 16.32 19.30 17.20
C GLY A 56 17.03 19.79 15.92
N ILE A 57 17.40 18.87 15.01
CA ILE A 57 17.98 19.21 13.70
C ILE A 57 16.91 19.82 12.78
N PHE A 58 15.70 19.29 12.82
CA PHE A 58 14.53 19.80 12.10
C PHE A 58 13.44 20.21 13.09
N ALA A 59 12.79 21.32 12.85
CA ALA A 59 11.69 21.77 13.71
C ALA A 59 10.43 20.91 13.52
N ASN A 60 10.22 20.34 12.35
CA ASN A 60 9.06 19.51 12.01
C ASN A 60 9.27 18.73 10.69
N PHE A 61 8.32 17.88 10.33
CA PHE A 61 8.35 17.11 9.08
C PHE A 61 8.42 17.97 7.83
N HIS A 62 7.71 19.09 7.82
CA HIS A 62 7.69 19.97 6.65
C HIS A 62 9.09 20.56 6.38
N GLU A 63 9.81 20.93 7.42
CA GLU A 63 11.19 21.42 7.29
C GLU A 63 12.13 20.31 6.80
N ALA A 64 12.03 19.12 7.37
CA ALA A 64 12.85 17.99 6.98
C ALA A 64 12.66 17.58 5.51
N LEU A 65 11.46 17.75 4.97
CA LEU A 65 11.14 17.40 3.59
C LEU A 65 11.48 18.47 2.56
N LYS A 66 11.70 19.73 2.96
CA LYS A 66 11.95 20.85 2.03
C LYS A 66 13.13 20.67 1.07
N GLY A 67 14.14 19.92 1.47
CA GLY A 67 15.34 19.68 0.65
C GLY A 67 15.30 18.38 -0.15
N LEU A 68 14.23 17.59 -0.02
CA LEU A 68 14.12 16.30 -0.66
C LEU A 68 13.33 16.40 -1.96
N SER A 69 13.90 15.86 -3.02
CA SER A 69 13.22 15.68 -4.30
C SER A 69 13.34 14.21 -4.71
N PHE A 70 12.26 13.65 -5.22
CA PHE A 70 12.22 12.25 -5.67
C PHE A 70 11.80 12.21 -7.13
N ASN A 71 12.49 11.39 -7.92
CA ASN A 71 12.03 11.07 -9.25
C ASN A 71 10.74 10.25 -9.15
N THR A 72 9.78 10.58 -9.99
CA THR A 72 8.50 9.87 -10.07
C THR A 72 8.29 9.35 -11.48
N PHE A 73 7.69 8.17 -11.59
CA PHE A 73 7.36 7.52 -12.85
C PHE A 73 5.89 7.09 -12.82
N GLU A 74 5.16 7.40 -13.87
CA GLU A 74 3.79 6.94 -14.01
C GLU A 74 3.74 5.54 -14.61
N ILE A 75 2.90 4.69 -14.03
CA ILE A 75 2.64 3.33 -14.48
C ILE A 75 1.16 3.20 -14.78
N ALA A 76 0.84 3.25 -16.07
CA ALA A 76 -0.52 3.09 -16.55
C ALA A 76 -0.97 1.61 -16.50
N PRO A 77 -2.28 1.35 -16.33
CA PRO A 77 -2.83 0.01 -16.43
C PRO A 77 -2.63 -0.56 -17.84
N GLN A 78 -2.36 -1.87 -17.94
CA GLN A 78 -2.37 -2.58 -19.20
C GLN A 78 -3.83 -2.85 -19.58
N LYS A 79 -4.30 -2.26 -20.67
CA LYS A 79 -5.72 -2.30 -21.05
C LYS A 79 -6.27 -3.71 -21.19
N GLU A 80 -5.49 -4.62 -21.75
CA GLU A 80 -5.85 -6.02 -21.94
C GLU A 80 -5.94 -6.84 -20.64
N TRP A 81 -5.38 -6.32 -19.53
CA TRP A 81 -5.43 -6.97 -18.20
C TRP A 81 -6.56 -6.45 -17.32
N VAL A 82 -7.08 -5.26 -17.61
CA VAL A 82 -8.08 -4.59 -16.75
C VAL A 82 -9.36 -5.43 -16.67
N GLU A 83 -9.94 -5.81 -17.81
CA GLU A 83 -11.19 -6.55 -17.83
C GLU A 83 -11.10 -7.92 -17.14
N PRO A 84 -10.09 -8.78 -17.40
CA PRO A 84 -9.91 -10.03 -16.65
C PRO A 84 -9.77 -9.82 -15.14
N TYR A 85 -9.01 -8.83 -14.69
CA TYR A 85 -8.86 -8.56 -13.27
C TYR A 85 -10.14 -8.04 -12.62
N GLN A 86 -10.89 -7.15 -13.29
CA GLN A 86 -12.19 -6.69 -12.79
C GLN A 86 -13.20 -7.84 -12.69
N LYS A 87 -13.19 -8.77 -13.64
CA LYS A 87 -14.03 -9.96 -13.57
C LYS A 87 -13.70 -10.81 -12.35
N ILE A 88 -12.42 -11.11 -12.12
CA ILE A 88 -11.96 -11.86 -10.94
C ILE A 88 -12.36 -11.13 -9.65
N TYR A 89 -12.19 -9.82 -9.60
CA TYR A 89 -12.56 -9.03 -8.44
C TYR A 89 -14.06 -9.14 -8.14
N ASN A 90 -14.90 -8.92 -9.14
CA ASN A 90 -16.36 -8.88 -8.97
C ASN A 90 -16.95 -10.26 -8.70
N GLU A 91 -16.48 -11.31 -9.38
CA GLU A 91 -17.07 -12.65 -9.28
C GLU A 91 -16.51 -13.49 -8.11
N VAL A 92 -15.30 -13.19 -7.65
CA VAL A 92 -14.61 -14.02 -6.65
C VAL A 92 -14.14 -13.21 -5.45
N TYR A 93 -13.31 -12.19 -5.68
CA TYR A 93 -12.58 -11.54 -4.59
C TYR A 93 -13.49 -10.71 -3.67
N SER A 94 -14.49 -10.03 -4.21
CA SER A 94 -15.42 -9.20 -3.43
C SER A 94 -16.19 -10.02 -2.37
N ASP A 95 -16.45 -11.29 -2.65
CA ASP A 95 -17.14 -12.19 -1.72
C ASP A 95 -16.18 -13.01 -0.84
N ALA A 96 -14.92 -13.15 -1.22
CA ALA A 96 -13.93 -13.93 -0.46
C ALA A 96 -13.80 -13.44 0.98
N TRP A 97 -13.79 -12.13 1.21
CA TRP A 97 -13.72 -11.56 2.55
C TRP A 97 -14.92 -11.94 3.43
N LYS A 98 -16.12 -11.90 2.88
CA LYS A 98 -17.35 -12.26 3.61
C LYS A 98 -17.32 -13.72 4.06
N GLN A 99 -16.70 -14.60 3.27
CA GLN A 99 -16.59 -16.02 3.59
C GLN A 99 -15.44 -16.34 4.56
N ILE A 100 -14.31 -15.63 4.45
CA ILE A 100 -13.13 -15.85 5.29
C ILE A 100 -13.31 -15.23 6.68
N ARG A 101 -13.97 -14.09 6.79
CA ARG A 101 -14.14 -13.38 8.06
C ARG A 101 -14.71 -14.24 9.20
N PRO A 102 -15.77 -15.03 9.02
CA PRO A 102 -16.27 -15.89 10.10
C PRO A 102 -15.27 -16.95 10.58
N LEU A 103 -14.39 -17.42 9.68
CA LEU A 103 -13.32 -18.34 10.03
C LEU A 103 -12.22 -17.66 10.86
N GLN A 104 -11.87 -16.43 10.52
CA GLN A 104 -10.91 -15.64 11.29
C GLN A 104 -11.44 -15.30 12.67
N GLU A 105 -12.73 -14.96 12.80
CA GLU A 105 -13.37 -14.69 14.09
C GLU A 105 -13.38 -15.94 15.00
N LYS A 106 -13.64 -17.13 14.42
CA LYS A 106 -13.52 -18.41 15.15
C LYS A 106 -12.09 -18.66 15.61
N LEU A 107 -11.10 -18.44 14.74
CA LEU A 107 -9.69 -18.62 15.09
C LEU A 107 -9.26 -17.71 16.22
N LEU A 108 -9.65 -16.45 16.21
CA LEU A 108 -9.39 -15.48 17.28
C LEU A 108 -10.05 -15.93 18.59
N GLY A 109 -11.30 -16.41 18.55
CA GLY A 109 -12.01 -16.94 19.72
C GLY A 109 -11.29 -18.15 20.35
N VAL A 110 -10.75 -19.05 19.55
CA VAL A 110 -9.95 -20.20 20.03
C VAL A 110 -8.62 -19.74 20.63
N SER A 111 -7.96 -18.78 20.03
CA SER A 111 -6.66 -18.27 20.51
C SER A 111 -6.76 -17.54 21.84
N ILE A 112 -7.87 -16.82 22.08
CA ILE A 112 -8.10 -16.08 23.33
C ILE A 112 -8.49 -17.02 24.49
N THR A 113 -9.25 -18.10 24.18
CA THR A 113 -9.71 -19.04 25.23
C THR A 113 -8.63 -20.02 25.69
N ASN A 114 -7.66 -20.33 24.84
CA ASN A 114 -6.61 -21.31 25.14
C ASN A 114 -5.30 -20.72 25.66
N GLY A 115 -5.25 -19.50 26.16
CA GLY A 115 -4.20 -18.76 26.89
C GLY A 115 -2.78 -19.34 27.10
N ASN A 116 -2.35 -20.33 26.32
CA ASN A 116 -1.05 -21.00 26.41
C ASN A 116 -0.34 -20.99 25.05
N PHE A 117 0.12 -19.81 24.63
CA PHE A 117 1.30 -19.74 23.76
C PHE A 117 2.46 -19.19 24.63
N THR A 118 3.13 -20.09 25.33
CA THR A 118 4.49 -19.86 25.86
C THR A 118 5.50 -20.19 24.79
#